data_e3f64a19e42de03790d98b10232a04bc
#
_entry.id   e3f64a19e42de03790d98b10232a04bc
#
_cell.length_a   1.000
_cell.length_b   1.000
_cell.length_c   1.000
_cell.angle_alpha   90.00
_cell.angle_beta   90.00
_cell.angle_gamma   90.00
#
_symmetry.space_group_name_H-M   'P 1'
#
loop_
_entity.id
_entity.type
_entity.pdbx_description
1 polymer ?
#
loop_
_entity_poly.entity_id
_entity_poly.type
_entity_poly.pdbx_seq_one_letter_code
_entity_poly.pdbx_strand_id
1 'polypeptide(L)'
;MPLIPQAPEGLSRRARYFVEGHGLRVPRRDLTPCREVWLKHGIPPAEIDRAVAFQERWGGLALPPAPAYEGGPRVLEADAPEGSAVDGWRFPAGGCRVSMAHGFMIGPGGEFGIDADHWTPLHASTEGWVEALALADHAGYWAGTITKIRGGAVEKLDLDGFEPVPEVQGLADTWWRGKDSLIAVYRGEALGFDAPRCLRAHIYVGLDAWALAE
;
A
#
# COMPACT_ATOMS: atom_id res chain seq x y z
N MET A 1 9.61 -2.66 -26.00
CA MET A 1 10.25 -3.16 -24.78
C MET A 1 9.59 -2.47 -23.60
N PRO A 2 9.16 -3.17 -22.56
CA PRO A 2 8.77 -2.52 -21.32
C PRO A 2 9.98 -1.76 -20.77
N LEU A 3 9.77 -0.52 -20.38
CA LEU A 3 10.81 0.28 -19.73
C LEU A 3 10.99 -0.27 -18.31
N ILE A 4 12.23 -0.50 -17.91
CA ILE A 4 12.57 -0.82 -16.50
C ILE A 4 12.10 0.40 -15.69
N PRO A 5 11.21 0.22 -14.70
CA PRO A 5 10.73 1.33 -13.92
C PRO A 5 11.88 1.89 -13.07
N GLN A 6 12.07 3.19 -13.12
CA GLN A 6 12.93 3.87 -12.16
C GLN A 6 12.15 3.96 -10.85
N ALA A 7 12.75 3.51 -9.76
CA ALA A 7 12.14 3.60 -8.44
C ALA A 7 12.06 5.07 -7.97
N PRO A 8 10.91 5.52 -7.41
CA PRO A 8 10.82 6.83 -6.81
C PRO A 8 11.84 7.02 -5.66
N GLU A 9 12.27 8.27 -5.46
CA GLU A 9 13.16 8.62 -4.36
C GLU A 9 12.50 8.36 -2.98
N GLY A 10 13.31 8.18 -1.94
CA GLY A 10 12.83 7.99 -0.56
C GLY A 10 12.49 6.54 -0.18
N LEU A 11 12.59 5.59 -1.11
CA LEU A 11 12.45 4.17 -0.81
C LEU A 11 13.74 3.57 -0.26
N SER A 12 13.62 2.56 0.61
CA SER A 12 14.74 1.74 1.06
C SER A 12 15.43 1.05 -0.12
N ARG A 13 16.63 0.52 0.13
CA ARG A 13 17.35 -0.28 -0.87
C ARG A 13 16.52 -1.48 -1.35
N ARG A 14 15.83 -2.16 -0.43
CA ARG A 14 14.96 -3.32 -0.72
C ARG A 14 13.79 -2.91 -1.61
N ALA A 15 13.07 -1.85 -1.25
CA ALA A 15 11.93 -1.40 -2.02
C ALA A 15 12.32 -0.87 -3.41
N ARG A 16 13.46 -0.20 -3.54
CA ARG A 16 14.00 0.17 -4.87
C ARG A 16 14.28 -1.06 -5.71
N TYR A 17 14.98 -2.06 -5.15
CA TYR A 17 15.26 -3.30 -5.87
C TYR A 17 13.98 -4.04 -6.30
N PHE A 18 12.98 -4.08 -5.41
CA PHE A 18 11.67 -4.65 -5.71
C PHE A 18 10.97 -3.92 -6.87
N VAL A 19 10.92 -2.59 -6.85
CA VAL A 19 10.31 -1.80 -7.92
C VAL A 19 11.05 -2.00 -9.25
N GLU A 20 12.37 -1.92 -9.25
CA GLU A 20 13.18 -2.01 -10.47
C GLU A 20 13.24 -3.43 -11.04
N GLY A 21 13.23 -4.45 -10.17
CA GLY A 21 13.33 -5.85 -10.57
C GLY A 21 12.00 -6.51 -10.91
N HIS A 22 10.92 -6.12 -10.24
CA HIS A 22 9.61 -6.79 -10.34
C HIS A 22 8.48 -5.86 -10.81
N GLY A 23 8.67 -4.53 -10.79
CA GLY A 23 7.72 -3.57 -11.27
C GLY A 23 7.67 -3.49 -12.80
N LEU A 24 6.58 -2.97 -13.30
CA LEU A 24 6.40 -2.63 -14.72
C LEU A 24 5.95 -1.18 -14.83
N ARG A 25 6.43 -0.46 -15.84
CA ARG A 25 5.95 0.88 -16.13
C ARG A 25 5.08 0.84 -17.39
N VAL A 26 3.80 1.21 -17.24
CA VAL A 26 2.89 1.46 -18.36
C VAL A 26 2.83 2.96 -18.66
N PRO A 27 2.33 3.37 -19.84
CA PRO A 27 2.15 4.79 -20.16
C PRO A 27 1.34 5.48 -19.06
N ARG A 28 1.90 6.56 -18.53
CA ARG A 28 1.25 7.38 -17.50
C ARG A 28 0.14 8.21 -18.14
N ARG A 29 -1.04 8.22 -17.53
CA ARG A 29 -2.14 9.10 -17.91
C ARG A 29 -1.75 10.56 -17.66
N ASP A 30 -1.99 11.42 -18.64
CA ASP A 30 -1.86 12.87 -18.49
C ASP A 30 -3.11 13.42 -17.81
N LEU A 31 -2.94 14.07 -16.66
CA LEU A 31 -4.03 14.70 -15.92
C LEU A 31 -4.22 16.19 -16.28
N THR A 32 -3.37 16.76 -17.10
CA THR A 32 -3.47 18.18 -17.51
C THR A 32 -4.84 18.55 -18.08
N PRO A 33 -5.45 17.73 -18.96
CA PRO A 33 -6.79 18.02 -19.49
C PRO A 33 -7.91 17.92 -18.44
N CYS A 34 -7.68 17.17 -17.36
CA CYS A 34 -8.69 16.98 -16.30
C CYS A 34 -8.78 18.20 -15.38
N ARG A 35 -7.72 18.97 -15.24
CA ARG A 35 -7.61 20.08 -14.30
C ARG A 35 -8.76 21.10 -14.42
N GLU A 36 -9.04 21.57 -15.62
CA GLU A 36 -10.13 22.55 -15.84
C GLU A 36 -11.51 21.96 -15.50
N VAL A 37 -11.71 20.69 -15.82
CA VAL A 37 -12.97 20.00 -15.51
C VAL A 37 -13.14 19.86 -14.01
N TRP A 38 -12.11 19.45 -13.30
CA TRP A 38 -12.13 19.31 -11.84
C TRP A 38 -12.35 20.63 -11.11
N LEU A 39 -11.71 21.72 -11.57
CA LEU A 39 -11.96 23.06 -11.05
C LEU A 39 -13.42 23.50 -11.25
N LYS A 40 -14.02 23.22 -12.41
CA LYS A 40 -15.45 23.52 -12.68
C LYS A 40 -16.39 22.72 -11.78
N HIS A 41 -15.98 21.55 -11.30
CA HIS A 41 -16.72 20.73 -10.34
C HIS A 41 -16.47 21.16 -8.87
N GLY A 42 -15.74 22.22 -8.64
CA GLY A 42 -15.51 22.79 -7.31
C GLY A 42 -14.42 22.08 -6.51
N ILE A 43 -13.59 21.24 -7.15
CA ILE A 43 -12.45 20.61 -6.48
C ILE A 43 -11.39 21.68 -6.22
N PRO A 44 -10.89 21.81 -4.97
CA PRO A 44 -9.89 22.81 -4.63
C PRO A 44 -8.59 22.62 -5.42
N PRO A 45 -7.93 23.69 -5.89
CA PRO A 45 -6.67 23.60 -6.63
C PRO A 45 -5.60 22.77 -5.91
N ALA A 46 -5.48 22.91 -4.59
CA ALA A 46 -4.51 22.17 -3.79
C ALA A 46 -4.70 20.65 -3.87
N GLU A 47 -5.96 20.20 -3.91
CA GLU A 47 -6.27 18.75 -4.00
C GLU A 47 -5.97 18.20 -5.40
N ILE A 48 -6.22 19.03 -6.42
CA ILE A 48 -5.82 18.70 -7.79
C ILE A 48 -4.29 18.59 -7.89
N ASP A 49 -3.56 19.54 -7.28
CA ASP A 49 -2.09 19.53 -7.28
C ASP A 49 -1.54 18.29 -6.55
N ARG A 50 -2.19 17.83 -5.47
CA ARG A 50 -1.84 16.57 -4.79
C ARG A 50 -2.01 15.35 -5.70
N ALA A 51 -3.14 15.26 -6.39
CA ALA A 51 -3.39 14.15 -7.33
C ALA A 51 -2.39 14.17 -8.51
N VAL A 52 -2.07 15.36 -9.03
CA VAL A 52 -1.06 15.53 -10.08
C VAL A 52 0.33 15.11 -9.57
N ALA A 53 0.74 15.55 -8.39
CA ALA A 53 2.04 15.18 -7.80
C ALA A 53 2.15 13.65 -7.58
N PHE A 54 1.08 13.01 -7.09
CA PHE A 54 1.03 11.54 -6.99
C PHE A 54 1.18 10.89 -8.37
N GLN A 55 0.44 11.37 -9.37
CA GLN A 55 0.48 10.86 -10.74
C GLN A 55 1.87 11.01 -11.36
N GLU A 56 2.55 12.13 -11.13
CA GLU A 56 3.91 12.36 -11.60
C GLU A 56 4.91 11.38 -11.00
N ARG A 57 4.76 11.10 -9.72
CA ARG A 57 5.67 10.25 -8.96
C ARG A 57 5.39 8.77 -9.17
N TRP A 58 4.14 8.35 -9.04
CA TRP A 58 3.71 6.95 -8.99
C TRP A 58 2.98 6.47 -10.24
N GLY A 59 2.36 7.37 -10.98
CA GLY A 59 1.48 7.04 -12.11
C GLY A 59 2.12 6.13 -13.14
N GLY A 60 1.38 5.09 -13.55
CA GLY A 60 1.82 4.07 -14.49
C GLY A 60 2.71 2.98 -13.88
N LEU A 61 2.95 2.97 -12.57
CA LEU A 61 3.69 1.89 -11.92
C LEU A 61 2.75 0.73 -11.58
N ALA A 62 3.00 -0.44 -12.15
CA ALA A 62 2.37 -1.70 -11.81
C ALA A 62 3.35 -2.54 -10.99
N LEU A 63 2.96 -2.93 -9.78
CA LEU A 63 3.76 -3.77 -8.88
C LEU A 63 3.20 -5.19 -8.83
N PRO A 64 3.95 -6.20 -8.39
CA PRO A 64 3.43 -7.53 -8.10
C PRO A 64 2.22 -7.49 -7.16
N PRO A 65 1.36 -8.52 -7.19
CA PRO A 65 0.20 -8.56 -6.30
C PRO A 65 0.57 -8.55 -4.83
N ALA A 66 -0.13 -7.73 -4.05
CA ALA A 66 -0.05 -7.73 -2.59
C ALA A 66 -0.55 -9.07 -2.00
N PRO A 67 -0.05 -9.53 -0.85
CA PRO A 67 -0.54 -10.73 -0.19
C PRO A 67 -1.92 -10.57 0.46
N ALA A 68 -2.42 -9.34 0.54
CA ALA A 68 -3.75 -8.97 1.04
C ALA A 68 -4.45 -8.07 0.00
N TYR A 69 -5.69 -7.63 0.32
CA TYR A 69 -6.44 -6.66 -0.50
C TYR A 69 -6.62 -7.10 -1.96
N GLU A 70 -6.89 -8.38 -2.16
CA GLU A 70 -7.08 -8.97 -3.50
C GLU A 70 -5.95 -8.63 -4.50
N GLY A 71 -4.74 -8.49 -3.98
CA GLY A 71 -3.54 -8.19 -4.77
C GLY A 71 -3.20 -6.71 -4.88
N GLY A 72 -3.95 -5.82 -4.26
CA GLY A 72 -3.68 -4.38 -4.32
C GLY A 72 -4.09 -3.73 -5.65
N PRO A 73 -3.71 -2.48 -5.89
CA PRO A 73 -4.00 -1.79 -7.16
C PRO A 73 -3.29 -2.49 -8.33
N ARG A 74 -3.97 -2.51 -9.49
CA ARG A 74 -3.39 -3.07 -10.73
C ARG A 74 -2.25 -2.22 -11.24
N VAL A 75 -2.47 -0.92 -11.28
CA VAL A 75 -1.51 0.11 -11.66
C VAL A 75 -1.77 1.28 -10.73
N LEU A 76 -0.72 1.90 -10.22
CA LEU A 76 -0.86 3.15 -9.49
C LEU A 76 -1.22 4.27 -10.46
N GLU A 77 -2.36 4.90 -10.23
CA GLU A 77 -2.92 5.92 -11.11
C GLU A 77 -3.89 6.80 -10.32
N ALA A 78 -3.69 8.11 -10.38
CA ALA A 78 -4.61 9.06 -9.78
C ALA A 78 -5.85 9.29 -10.65
N ASP A 79 -6.97 9.60 -9.99
CA ASP A 79 -8.17 10.14 -10.64
C ASP A 79 -8.73 11.32 -9.83
N ALA A 80 -9.93 11.79 -10.20
CA ALA A 80 -10.56 12.96 -9.63
C ALA A 80 -10.59 12.91 -8.10
N PRO A 81 -10.12 13.94 -7.39
CA PRO A 81 -10.34 14.06 -5.97
C PRO A 81 -11.82 14.13 -5.63
N GLU A 82 -12.22 13.47 -4.55
CA GLU A 82 -13.57 13.46 -4.00
C GLU A 82 -13.54 13.73 -2.49
N GLY A 83 -14.62 14.27 -1.97
CA GLY A 83 -14.73 14.62 -0.56
C GLY A 83 -15.26 16.02 -0.32
N SER A 84 -14.98 16.55 0.86
CA SER A 84 -15.37 17.88 1.28
C SER A 84 -14.33 18.52 2.21
N ALA A 85 -14.50 19.80 2.51
CA ALA A 85 -13.66 20.48 3.51
C ALA A 85 -13.85 19.92 4.93
N VAL A 86 -14.98 19.25 5.20
CA VAL A 86 -15.28 18.65 6.52
C VAL A 86 -14.73 17.24 6.62
N ASP A 87 -14.96 16.41 5.59
CA ASP A 87 -14.60 14.98 5.59
C ASP A 87 -13.17 14.74 5.10
N GLY A 88 -12.52 15.77 4.60
CA GLY A 88 -11.24 15.69 3.90
C GLY A 88 -11.39 15.25 2.45
N TRP A 89 -10.39 15.57 1.65
CA TRP A 89 -10.32 15.20 0.24
C TRP A 89 -9.43 13.98 0.04
N ARG A 90 -9.92 13.02 -0.74
CA ARG A 90 -9.21 11.81 -1.13
C ARG A 90 -9.24 11.67 -2.64
N PHE A 91 -8.32 10.89 -3.19
CA PHE A 91 -8.36 10.55 -4.62
C PHE A 91 -7.95 9.10 -4.84
N PRO A 92 -8.47 8.45 -5.90
CA PRO A 92 -8.08 7.08 -6.24
C PRO A 92 -6.58 6.94 -6.43
N ALA A 93 -6.01 5.86 -5.89
CA ALA A 93 -4.60 5.50 -6.04
C ALA A 93 -4.37 4.44 -7.14
N GLY A 94 -5.45 3.91 -7.72
CA GLY A 94 -5.43 2.93 -8.79
C GLY A 94 -6.60 1.96 -8.76
N GLY A 95 -6.91 1.36 -9.91
CA GLY A 95 -8.01 0.40 -10.06
C GLY A 95 -7.69 -0.95 -9.42
N CYS A 96 -8.69 -1.59 -8.82
CA CYS A 96 -8.60 -2.92 -8.22
C CYS A 96 -8.24 -4.00 -9.24
N ARG A 97 -7.55 -5.07 -8.79
CA ARG A 97 -7.18 -6.22 -9.62
C ARG A 97 -8.33 -7.19 -9.82
N VAL A 98 -9.10 -7.44 -8.79
CA VAL A 98 -10.08 -8.56 -8.75
C VAL A 98 -11.48 -8.04 -8.52
N SER A 99 -11.78 -7.47 -7.37
CA SER A 99 -13.12 -7.02 -7.02
C SER A 99 -13.22 -5.49 -6.92
N MET A 100 -14.46 -5.01 -6.74
CA MET A 100 -14.76 -3.61 -6.48
C MET A 100 -15.36 -3.43 -5.07
N ALA A 101 -15.04 -4.33 -4.15
CA ALA A 101 -15.55 -4.26 -2.78
C ALA A 101 -15.00 -3.04 -2.01
N HIS A 102 -13.82 -2.56 -2.40
CA HIS A 102 -13.20 -1.35 -1.86
C HIS A 102 -12.39 -0.64 -2.94
N GLY A 103 -12.20 0.66 -2.80
CA GLY A 103 -11.28 1.47 -3.61
C GLY A 103 -9.93 1.63 -2.92
N PHE A 104 -8.85 1.78 -3.69
CA PHE A 104 -7.55 2.24 -3.16
C PHE A 104 -7.46 3.75 -3.29
N MET A 105 -7.21 4.44 -2.18
CA MET A 105 -7.26 5.90 -2.13
C MET A 105 -6.02 6.48 -1.47
N ILE A 106 -5.72 7.72 -1.81
CA ILE A 106 -4.80 8.58 -1.08
C ILE A 106 -5.61 9.52 -0.20
N GLY A 107 -5.38 9.45 1.10
CA GLY A 107 -6.07 10.23 2.10
C GLY A 107 -5.63 11.69 2.20
N PRO A 108 -6.29 12.50 3.06
CA PRO A 108 -6.02 13.93 3.19
C PRO A 108 -4.60 14.27 3.63
N GLY A 109 -3.97 13.44 4.47
CA GLY A 109 -2.59 13.58 4.92
C GLY A 109 -1.56 12.89 4.05
N GLY A 110 -1.98 12.25 2.93
CA GLY A 110 -1.11 11.48 2.04
C GLY A 110 -1.08 9.98 2.33
N GLU A 111 -1.91 9.51 3.26
CA GLU A 111 -2.01 8.11 3.64
C GLU A 111 -2.47 7.26 2.44
N PHE A 112 -1.86 6.10 2.28
CA PHE A 112 -2.36 5.07 1.37
C PHE A 112 -3.34 4.17 2.13
N GLY A 113 -4.54 3.98 1.59
CA GLY A 113 -5.55 3.17 2.27
C GLY A 113 -6.63 2.63 1.35
N ILE A 114 -7.65 2.04 1.96
CA ILE A 114 -8.85 1.54 1.29
C ILE A 114 -10.08 2.33 1.70
N ASP A 115 -10.96 2.56 0.75
CA ASP A 115 -12.30 3.11 0.95
C ASP A 115 -13.31 1.99 0.70
N ALA A 116 -13.93 1.53 1.79
CA ALA A 116 -14.91 0.45 1.83
C ALA A 116 -16.20 1.01 2.44
N ASP A 117 -16.78 0.38 3.46
CA ASP A 117 -17.84 0.98 4.26
C ASP A 117 -17.30 2.16 5.07
N HIS A 118 -15.99 2.09 5.43
CA HIS A 118 -15.26 3.17 6.11
C HIS A 118 -13.89 3.40 5.48
N TRP A 119 -13.48 4.68 5.39
CA TRP A 119 -12.10 5.03 5.06
C TRP A 119 -11.13 4.44 6.07
N THR A 120 -10.19 3.66 5.61
CA THR A 120 -9.19 3.00 6.45
C THR A 120 -7.79 3.23 5.90
N PRO A 121 -6.99 4.11 6.52
CA PRO A 121 -5.61 4.32 6.15
C PRO A 121 -4.78 3.09 6.57
N LEU A 122 -4.08 2.49 5.61
CA LEU A 122 -3.23 1.32 5.82
C LEU A 122 -1.82 1.71 6.22
N HIS A 123 -1.26 2.68 5.50
CA HIS A 123 0.10 3.20 5.68
C HIS A 123 0.08 4.73 5.62
N ALA A 124 1.01 5.38 6.29
CA ALA A 124 1.09 6.84 6.32
C ALA A 124 1.46 7.47 4.97
N SER A 125 1.92 6.66 4.01
CA SER A 125 2.26 7.12 2.66
C SER A 125 2.21 5.97 1.63
N THR A 126 2.31 6.31 0.36
CA THR A 126 2.48 5.32 -0.73
C THR A 126 3.82 4.61 -0.64
N GLU A 127 4.86 5.31 -0.17
CA GLU A 127 6.16 4.72 0.13
C GLU A 127 6.02 3.56 1.12
N GLY A 128 5.32 3.78 2.24
CA GLY A 128 5.07 2.75 3.26
C GLY A 128 4.33 1.53 2.69
N TRP A 129 3.36 1.74 1.81
CA TRP A 129 2.71 0.66 1.07
C TRP A 129 3.70 -0.13 0.20
N VAL A 130 4.57 0.55 -0.54
CA VAL A 130 5.57 -0.10 -1.41
C VAL A 130 6.62 -0.84 -0.58
N GLU A 131 7.04 -0.29 0.56
CA GLU A 131 7.93 -0.97 1.52
C GLU A 131 7.29 -2.26 2.06
N ALA A 132 5.99 -2.23 2.41
CA ALA A 132 5.27 -3.41 2.86
C ALA A 132 5.20 -4.49 1.76
N LEU A 133 4.99 -4.10 0.50
CA LEU A 133 5.03 -5.03 -0.63
C LEU A 133 6.42 -5.65 -0.82
N ALA A 134 7.46 -4.84 -0.76
CA ALA A 134 8.84 -5.30 -0.90
C ALA A 134 9.25 -6.25 0.22
N LEU A 135 8.82 -5.99 1.46
CA LEU A 135 9.01 -6.91 2.58
C LEU A 135 8.26 -8.23 2.36
N ALA A 136 7.01 -8.16 1.92
CA ALA A 136 6.19 -9.35 1.69
C ALA A 136 6.78 -10.24 0.58
N ASP A 137 7.22 -9.63 -0.52
CA ASP A 137 7.86 -10.32 -1.64
C ASP A 137 9.16 -11.00 -1.18
N HIS A 138 10.03 -10.23 -0.53
CA HIS A 138 11.31 -10.72 -0.02
C HIS A 138 11.12 -11.85 1.01
N ALA A 139 10.27 -11.64 2.02
CA ALA A 139 10.00 -12.65 3.03
C ALA A 139 9.30 -13.89 2.43
N GLY A 140 8.42 -13.68 1.45
CA GLY A 140 7.77 -14.77 0.73
C GLY A 140 8.73 -15.68 -0.04
N TYR A 141 9.85 -15.10 -0.50
CA TYR A 141 10.87 -15.85 -1.26
C TYR A 141 11.88 -16.57 -0.35
N TRP A 142 12.26 -15.95 0.78
CA TRP A 142 13.38 -16.42 1.61
C TRP A 142 12.97 -17.14 2.91
N ALA A 143 11.71 -17.02 3.35
CA ALA A 143 11.28 -17.70 4.56
C ALA A 143 11.27 -19.23 4.38
N GLY A 144 11.82 -19.94 5.35
CA GLY A 144 11.74 -21.39 5.42
C GLY A 144 10.32 -21.89 5.66
N THR A 145 9.50 -21.09 6.38
CA THR A 145 8.10 -21.41 6.66
C THR A 145 7.25 -20.13 6.66
N ILE A 146 6.05 -20.22 6.06
CA ILE A 146 5.06 -19.14 6.05
C ILE A 146 3.76 -19.69 6.67
N THR A 147 3.35 -19.10 7.79
CA THR A 147 2.07 -19.41 8.44
C THR A 147 1.10 -18.25 8.22
N LYS A 148 -0.12 -18.57 7.79
CA LYS A 148 -1.20 -17.59 7.60
C LYS A 148 -2.30 -17.86 8.61
N ILE A 149 -2.65 -16.86 9.39
CA ILE A 149 -3.73 -16.93 10.38
C ILE A 149 -4.80 -15.86 10.11
N ARG A 150 -6.02 -16.08 10.61
CA ARG A 150 -7.17 -15.21 10.35
C ARG A 150 -8.06 -15.04 11.58
N GLY A 151 -8.83 -13.95 11.57
CA GLY A 151 -9.83 -13.64 12.59
C GLY A 151 -9.22 -13.52 13.98
N GLY A 152 -9.94 -13.94 15.01
CA GLY A 152 -9.54 -13.79 16.41
C GLY A 152 -8.24 -14.50 16.81
N ALA A 153 -7.69 -15.39 15.96
CA ALA A 153 -6.36 -15.95 16.21
C ALA A 153 -5.24 -14.91 16.05
N VAL A 154 -5.46 -13.88 15.22
CA VAL A 154 -4.50 -12.80 15.01
C VAL A 154 -4.39 -11.92 16.27
N GLU A 155 -5.49 -11.71 16.99
CA GLU A 155 -5.50 -10.91 18.23
C GLU A 155 -4.71 -11.57 19.38
N LYS A 156 -4.45 -12.88 19.24
CA LYS A 156 -3.70 -13.68 20.22
C LYS A 156 -2.21 -13.80 19.88
N LEU A 157 -1.77 -13.12 18.81
CA LEU A 157 -0.34 -13.10 18.47
C LEU A 157 0.44 -12.45 19.60
N ASP A 158 1.42 -13.20 20.07
CA ASP A 158 2.44 -12.65 20.96
C ASP A 158 3.49 -11.92 20.12
N LEU A 159 3.64 -10.63 20.39
CA LEU A 159 4.63 -9.76 19.74
C LEU A 159 5.78 -9.41 20.69
N ASP A 160 5.85 -10.04 21.86
CA ASP A 160 6.96 -9.81 22.78
C ASP A 160 8.28 -10.22 22.12
N GLY A 161 9.25 -9.31 22.19
CA GLY A 161 10.56 -9.48 21.52
C GLY A 161 10.59 -9.17 20.02
N PHE A 162 9.46 -8.70 19.44
CA PHE A 162 9.41 -8.16 18.10
C PHE A 162 9.49 -6.63 18.12
N GLU A 163 10.16 -6.06 17.13
CA GLU A 163 10.25 -4.62 16.91
C GLU A 163 9.42 -4.21 15.69
N PRO A 164 8.70 -3.07 15.74
CA PRO A 164 7.99 -2.57 14.57
C PRO A 164 8.98 -2.24 13.45
N VAL A 165 8.57 -2.48 12.20
CA VAL A 165 9.33 -2.10 11.00
C VAL A 165 8.91 -0.71 10.57
N PRO A 166 9.71 0.34 10.85
CA PRO A 166 9.30 1.74 10.67
C PRO A 166 9.14 2.13 9.20
N GLU A 167 9.88 1.49 8.28
CA GLU A 167 9.87 1.80 6.85
C GLU A 167 8.50 1.60 6.22
N VAL A 168 7.70 0.67 6.73
CA VAL A 168 6.34 0.42 6.23
C VAL A 168 5.34 1.49 6.67
N GLN A 169 5.72 2.37 7.61
CA GLN A 169 4.88 3.47 8.08
C GLN A 169 3.44 3.01 8.40
N GLY A 170 3.33 1.84 9.05
CA GLY A 170 2.07 1.15 9.26
C GLY A 170 1.08 1.93 10.14
N LEU A 171 -0.19 1.96 9.72
CA LEU A 171 -1.32 2.50 10.48
C LEU A 171 -2.27 1.35 10.85
N ALA A 172 -3.21 0.99 9.98
CA ALA A 172 -4.01 -0.22 10.18
C ALA A 172 -3.18 -1.48 9.98
N ASP A 173 -2.32 -1.50 8.97
CA ASP A 173 -1.42 -2.62 8.70
C ASP A 173 -0.07 -2.38 9.34
N THR A 174 0.46 -3.42 10.00
CA THR A 174 1.74 -3.29 10.72
C THR A 174 2.66 -4.46 10.42
N TRP A 175 3.96 -4.19 10.50
CA TRP A 175 5.00 -5.19 10.35
C TRP A 175 5.92 -5.20 11.56
N TRP A 176 6.32 -6.41 11.96
CA TRP A 176 7.11 -6.67 13.15
C TRP A 176 8.28 -7.56 12.79
N ARG A 177 9.46 -7.21 13.25
CA ARG A 177 10.72 -7.92 13.02
C ARG A 177 11.18 -8.62 14.29
N GLY A 178 11.36 -9.94 14.24
CA GLY A 178 12.05 -10.75 15.24
C GLY A 178 13.48 -11.05 14.83
N LYS A 179 14.11 -11.97 15.53
CA LYS A 179 15.51 -12.35 15.30
C LYS A 179 15.74 -13.03 13.93
N ASP A 180 14.82 -13.90 13.52
CA ASP A 180 14.84 -14.69 12.28
C ASP A 180 13.46 -14.76 11.63
N SER A 181 12.61 -13.78 11.91
CA SER A 181 11.21 -13.81 11.54
C SER A 181 10.64 -12.42 11.30
N LEU A 182 9.57 -12.39 10.48
CA LEU A 182 8.74 -11.21 10.25
C LEU A 182 7.27 -11.59 10.49
N ILE A 183 6.50 -10.67 11.02
CA ILE A 183 5.05 -10.79 11.16
C ILE A 183 4.39 -9.60 10.48
N ALA A 184 3.55 -9.87 9.48
CA ALA A 184 2.69 -8.88 8.86
C ALA A 184 1.27 -9.03 9.42
N VAL A 185 0.68 -7.95 9.91
CA VAL A 185 -0.70 -7.92 10.39
C VAL A 185 -1.51 -6.98 9.51
N TYR A 186 -2.55 -7.51 8.85
CA TYR A 186 -3.42 -6.80 7.92
C TYR A 186 -4.78 -6.58 8.59
N ARG A 187 -5.07 -5.36 9.01
CA ARG A 187 -6.31 -4.96 9.68
C ARG A 187 -7.26 -4.16 8.79
N GLY A 188 -6.78 -3.66 7.65
CA GLY A 188 -7.54 -2.72 6.84
C GLY A 188 -8.94 -3.22 6.45
N GLU A 189 -9.07 -4.44 5.90
CA GLU A 189 -10.39 -5.00 5.55
C GLU A 189 -11.26 -5.24 6.79
N ALA A 190 -10.68 -5.66 7.91
CA ALA A 190 -11.44 -5.88 9.14
C ALA A 190 -12.04 -4.57 9.69
N LEU A 191 -11.31 -3.48 9.58
CA LEU A 191 -11.75 -2.14 9.98
C LEU A 191 -12.67 -1.51 8.92
N GLY A 192 -12.30 -1.59 7.64
CA GLY A 192 -13.04 -0.95 6.56
C GLY A 192 -14.45 -1.52 6.32
N PHE A 193 -14.68 -2.78 6.70
CA PHE A 193 -15.96 -3.48 6.56
C PHE A 193 -16.62 -3.85 7.89
N ASP A 194 -16.11 -3.38 9.03
CA ASP A 194 -16.54 -3.84 10.35
C ASP A 194 -16.62 -5.39 10.46
N ALA A 195 -15.64 -6.07 9.86
CA ALA A 195 -15.65 -7.51 9.68
C ALA A 195 -14.41 -8.18 10.34
N PRO A 196 -14.42 -8.47 11.64
CA PRO A 196 -13.26 -9.05 12.35
C PRO A 196 -12.73 -10.35 11.74
N ARG A 197 -13.58 -11.10 11.01
CA ARG A 197 -13.16 -12.31 10.28
C ARG A 197 -12.15 -12.02 9.15
N CYS A 198 -12.10 -10.78 8.66
CA CYS A 198 -11.17 -10.33 7.63
C CYS A 198 -9.78 -10.02 8.17
N LEU A 199 -9.61 -9.94 9.49
CA LEU A 199 -8.31 -9.77 10.12
C LEU A 199 -7.37 -10.93 9.73
N ARG A 200 -6.15 -10.59 9.30
CA ARG A 200 -5.17 -11.57 8.80
C ARG A 200 -3.78 -11.27 9.35
N ALA A 201 -2.97 -12.31 9.52
CA ALA A 201 -1.53 -12.15 9.69
C ALA A 201 -0.76 -13.22 8.92
N HIS A 202 0.40 -12.83 8.43
CA HIS A 202 1.38 -13.72 7.83
C HIS A 202 2.63 -13.72 8.70
N ILE A 203 3.07 -14.91 9.09
CA ILE A 203 4.25 -15.13 9.92
C ILE A 203 5.27 -15.84 9.05
N TYR A 204 6.40 -15.20 8.86
CA TYR A 204 7.53 -15.68 8.08
C TYR A 204 8.65 -16.06 9.05
N VAL A 205 9.13 -17.30 9.01
CA VAL A 205 10.15 -17.82 9.92
C VAL A 205 11.29 -18.45 9.15
N GLY A 206 12.48 -18.43 9.72
CA GLY A 206 13.69 -18.96 9.09
C GLY A 206 14.32 -18.00 8.11
N LEU A 207 14.12 -16.70 8.35
CA LEU A 207 14.80 -15.61 7.64
C LEU A 207 16.20 -15.45 8.24
N ASP A 208 17.23 -15.35 7.40
CA ASP A 208 18.57 -15.02 7.87
C ASP A 208 18.73 -13.51 8.10
N ALA A 209 19.85 -13.11 8.70
CA ALA A 209 20.14 -11.71 8.98
C ALA A 209 20.18 -10.85 7.70
N TRP A 210 20.52 -11.46 6.57
CA TRP A 210 20.54 -10.78 5.26
C TRP A 210 19.13 -10.53 4.73
N ALA A 211 18.23 -11.48 4.93
CA ALA A 211 16.81 -11.33 4.58
C ALA A 211 16.07 -10.30 5.46
N LEU A 212 16.62 -9.99 6.63
CA LEU A 212 16.07 -9.00 7.56
C LEU A 212 16.73 -7.62 7.43
N ALA A 213 17.88 -7.52 6.76
CA ALA A 213 18.58 -6.24 6.56
C ALA A 213 17.90 -5.37 5.49
N GLU A 214 18.10 -4.06 5.58
CA GLU A 214 17.64 -3.06 4.62
C GLU A 214 18.36 -3.15 3.25
#